data_ed61fecd1645e686b189a0a79c882d12
#
_entry.id   ed61fecd1645e686b189a0a79c882d12
#
_cell.length_a   1.000
_cell.length_b   1.000
_cell.length_c   1.000
_cell.angle_alpha   90.00
_cell.angle_beta   90.00
_cell.angle_gamma   90.00
#
_symmetry.space_group_name_H-M   'P 1'
#
loop_
_entity.id
_entity.type
_entity.pdbx_description
1 polymer ?
#
loop_
_entity_poly.entity_id
_entity_poly.type
_entity_poly.pdbx_seq_one_letter_code
_entity_poly.pdbx_strand_id
1 'polypeptide(L)'
;MEIKIENNQIYSPIRDKWLVLKPEEEVRQRYVCRLVDSYGYGIKQMGEEVKVTNSQRGQGAARADIVVWRNEEDKRKGKNALIVVECKAENVTIRQADYFQGYNYAAWAGAKFFVTTNLKETRIFKVVEDAMPKKLEEIADIPSADMVNDDKKIKAMLLQTKAFTRDEFSRLLFKCHNIIRNNDKLSPEAAFDEISKILFIKIRYERTNSGTQIFSKEEFLKQKKMYDAVKSKESPDYYQFLFNKTKEDFAKDHLFDEKETIKIRENSFEQIVKELQVYNLSTTSDDVKGIAFEQFLGRTFRGELGQFFTPRTIVDFMVSVLDPQEGEYVCDPCCGSGGFLIRAFEYVREHIENEVEVRKEDVKKSLFTDDYSKLPKKEQEKIDQKVIDAFSKMNYELDINNPMGRLRSLSFDCIYGTDANPRMARTAKMNMIMHGDGHGGVHHHDGLLNVNGIWEGRFDVILTNPPFGARIDKELKITEADRFTDIEKIKA
;
A
#
# COMPACT_ATOMS: atom_id res chain seq x y z
N MET A 1 -16.63 -19.68 -10.87
CA MET A 1 -15.82 -20.77 -11.47
C MET A 1 -14.87 -21.29 -10.40
N GLU A 2 -14.78 -22.61 -10.19
CA GLU A 2 -13.90 -23.16 -9.16
C GLU A 2 -12.53 -23.50 -9.73
N ILE A 3 -11.50 -23.27 -8.90
CA ILE A 3 -10.13 -23.64 -9.23
C ILE A 3 -9.96 -25.14 -9.02
N LYS A 4 -9.38 -25.83 -10.01
CA LYS A 4 -9.08 -27.25 -9.91
C LYS A 4 -7.59 -27.46 -9.73
N ILE A 5 -7.22 -28.06 -8.61
CA ILE A 5 -5.82 -28.40 -8.29
C ILE A 5 -5.78 -29.90 -7.96
N GLU A 6 -4.96 -30.64 -8.69
CA GLU A 6 -4.77 -32.08 -8.52
C GLU A 6 -3.30 -32.42 -8.79
N ASN A 7 -2.72 -33.32 -8.03
CA ASN A 7 -1.36 -33.86 -8.25
C ASN A 7 -0.28 -32.81 -8.51
N ASN A 8 -0.26 -31.72 -7.74
CA ASN A 8 0.65 -30.59 -7.91
C ASN A 8 0.51 -29.88 -9.29
N GLN A 9 -0.67 -29.94 -9.87
CA GLN A 9 -1.03 -29.26 -11.10
C GLN A 9 -2.29 -28.42 -10.88
N ILE A 10 -2.42 -27.33 -11.64
CA ILE A 10 -3.57 -26.44 -11.68
C ILE A 10 -4.17 -26.41 -13.09
N TYR A 11 -5.47 -26.48 -13.19
CA TYR A 11 -6.14 -26.48 -14.50
C TYR A 11 -6.32 -25.05 -15.03
N SER A 12 -5.86 -24.80 -16.26
CA SER A 12 -6.10 -23.56 -16.98
C SER A 12 -7.32 -23.71 -17.89
N PRO A 13 -8.45 -23.04 -17.60
CA PRO A 13 -9.64 -23.09 -18.45
C PRO A 13 -9.47 -22.35 -19.77
N ILE A 14 -8.53 -21.39 -19.87
CA ILE A 14 -8.25 -20.67 -21.12
C ILE A 14 -7.46 -21.54 -22.09
N ARG A 15 -6.53 -22.36 -21.58
CA ARG A 15 -5.68 -23.26 -22.39
C ARG A 15 -6.24 -24.66 -22.51
N ASP A 16 -7.29 -24.98 -21.76
CA ASP A 16 -7.88 -26.30 -21.64
C ASP A 16 -6.84 -27.39 -21.32
N LYS A 17 -6.01 -27.16 -20.31
CA LYS A 17 -4.95 -28.10 -19.89
C LYS A 17 -4.51 -27.91 -18.45
N TRP A 18 -3.91 -28.98 -17.92
CA TRP A 18 -3.25 -28.94 -16.62
C TRP A 18 -1.84 -28.35 -16.74
N LEU A 19 -1.51 -27.44 -15.83
CA LEU A 19 -0.23 -26.74 -15.73
C LEU A 19 0.43 -27.11 -14.40
N VAL A 20 1.75 -27.03 -14.33
CA VAL A 20 2.47 -27.23 -13.06
C VAL A 20 2.04 -26.13 -12.09
N LEU A 21 1.67 -26.53 -10.87
CA LEU A 21 1.30 -25.58 -9.81
C LEU A 21 2.54 -24.80 -9.35
N LYS A 22 2.63 -23.56 -9.80
CA LYS A 22 3.62 -22.57 -9.38
C LYS A 22 2.89 -21.44 -8.66
N PRO A 23 3.53 -20.73 -7.71
CA PRO A 23 2.88 -19.64 -6.98
C PRO A 23 2.27 -18.55 -7.91
N GLU A 24 2.97 -18.20 -8.97
CA GLU A 24 2.50 -17.24 -9.97
C GLU A 24 1.37 -17.79 -10.84
N GLU A 25 1.42 -19.09 -11.18
CA GLU A 25 0.37 -19.75 -11.93
C GLU A 25 -0.92 -19.87 -11.11
N GLU A 26 -0.81 -20.10 -9.81
CA GLU A 26 -1.96 -20.09 -8.91
C GLU A 26 -2.62 -18.71 -8.89
N VAL A 27 -1.84 -17.64 -8.77
CA VAL A 27 -2.33 -16.26 -8.83
C VAL A 27 -3.03 -16.02 -10.18
N ARG A 28 -2.42 -16.43 -11.28
CA ARG A 28 -2.99 -16.29 -12.63
C ARG A 28 -4.35 -16.96 -12.73
N GLN A 29 -4.48 -18.22 -12.32
CA GLN A 29 -5.74 -18.96 -12.43
C GLN A 29 -6.82 -18.41 -11.47
N ARG A 30 -6.45 -17.97 -10.27
CA ARG A 30 -7.37 -17.29 -9.36
C ARG A 30 -7.88 -15.96 -9.95
N TYR A 31 -7.00 -15.22 -10.62
CA TYR A 31 -7.41 -13.98 -11.27
C TYR A 31 -8.28 -14.22 -12.51
N VAL A 32 -8.05 -15.29 -13.26
CA VAL A 32 -8.97 -15.74 -14.35
C VAL A 32 -10.36 -16.02 -13.79
N CYS A 33 -10.46 -16.76 -12.68
CA CYS A 33 -11.75 -16.97 -12.02
C CYS A 33 -12.44 -15.65 -11.64
N ARG A 34 -11.68 -14.69 -11.11
CA ARG A 34 -12.19 -13.36 -10.78
C ARG A 34 -12.67 -12.59 -12.01
N LEU A 35 -11.95 -12.64 -13.13
CA LEU A 35 -12.38 -12.02 -14.38
C LEU A 35 -13.70 -12.60 -14.89
N VAL A 36 -13.94 -13.91 -14.70
CA VAL A 36 -15.20 -14.56 -15.06
C VAL A 36 -16.31 -14.21 -14.08
N ASP A 37 -16.10 -14.44 -12.78
CA ASP A 37 -17.17 -14.41 -11.79
C ASP A 37 -17.56 -12.99 -11.37
N SER A 38 -16.58 -12.09 -11.24
CA SER A 38 -16.81 -10.71 -10.77
C SER A 38 -17.01 -9.73 -11.91
N TYR A 39 -16.31 -9.92 -13.03
CA TYR A 39 -16.34 -9.00 -14.16
C TYR A 39 -17.14 -9.51 -15.38
N GLY A 40 -17.54 -10.76 -15.37
CA GLY A 40 -18.41 -11.35 -16.41
C GLY A 40 -17.72 -11.63 -17.74
N TYR A 41 -16.37 -11.62 -17.81
CA TYR A 41 -15.64 -11.90 -19.03
C TYR A 41 -15.71 -13.38 -19.43
N GLY A 42 -16.00 -13.67 -20.69
CA GLY A 42 -16.00 -15.03 -21.22
C GLY A 42 -14.58 -15.59 -21.43
N ILE A 43 -14.37 -16.87 -21.11
CA ILE A 43 -13.05 -17.55 -21.26
C ILE A 43 -12.52 -17.43 -22.69
N LYS A 44 -13.41 -17.54 -23.71
CA LYS A 44 -13.02 -17.47 -25.12
C LYS A 44 -12.47 -16.12 -25.56
N GLN A 45 -12.80 -15.04 -24.86
CA GLN A 45 -12.26 -13.69 -25.14
C GLN A 45 -10.99 -13.38 -24.36
N MET A 46 -10.41 -14.35 -23.65
CA MET A 46 -9.15 -14.22 -22.92
C MET A 46 -8.05 -15.06 -23.56
N GLY A 47 -6.80 -14.69 -23.30
CA GLY A 47 -5.61 -15.45 -23.67
C GLY A 47 -4.59 -15.42 -22.56
N GLU A 48 -3.85 -16.51 -22.37
CA GLU A 48 -2.74 -16.60 -21.43
C GLU A 48 -1.41 -16.66 -22.15
N GLU A 49 -0.37 -16.05 -21.53
CA GLU A 49 1.00 -15.94 -22.08
C GLU A 49 1.01 -15.52 -23.56
N VAL A 50 0.23 -14.50 -23.83
CA VAL A 50 0.10 -13.95 -25.18
C VAL A 50 1.38 -13.22 -25.55
N LYS A 51 1.98 -13.57 -26.70
CA LYS A 51 3.15 -12.87 -27.22
C LYS A 51 2.79 -11.42 -27.54
N VAL A 52 3.53 -10.49 -26.95
CA VAL A 52 3.41 -9.05 -27.20
C VAL A 52 4.66 -8.64 -27.96
N THR A 53 4.52 -8.30 -29.22
CA THR A 53 5.68 -7.95 -30.08
C THR A 53 5.82 -6.44 -30.19
N ASN A 54 7.04 -5.94 -29.95
CA ASN A 54 7.47 -4.65 -30.45
C ASN A 54 8.22 -4.86 -31.78
N SER A 55 7.59 -4.50 -32.87
CA SER A 55 8.16 -4.66 -34.23
C SER A 55 9.42 -3.82 -34.50
N GLN A 56 9.84 -2.95 -33.58
CA GLN A 56 10.94 -2.00 -33.82
C GLN A 56 12.26 -2.32 -33.12
N ARG A 57 12.37 -3.33 -32.27
CA ARG A 57 13.63 -3.57 -31.49
C ARG A 57 14.01 -5.03 -31.28
N GLY A 58 13.69 -5.97 -32.13
CA GLY A 58 14.36 -7.29 -32.19
C GLY A 58 14.68 -8.04 -30.87
N GLN A 59 14.21 -7.61 -29.75
CA GLN A 59 14.43 -8.24 -28.44
C GLN A 59 13.24 -9.13 -28.10
N GLY A 60 13.51 -10.33 -27.66
CA GLY A 60 12.68 -11.50 -27.40
C GLY A 60 11.20 -11.22 -27.10
N ALA A 61 10.35 -12.09 -27.64
CA ALA A 61 8.90 -11.96 -27.51
C ALA A 61 8.49 -11.96 -26.03
N ALA A 62 8.28 -10.78 -25.47
CA ALA A 62 7.66 -10.62 -24.16
C ALA A 62 6.26 -11.23 -24.18
N ARG A 63 5.82 -11.83 -23.08
CA ARG A 63 4.50 -12.44 -22.97
C ARG A 63 3.76 -11.81 -21.83
N ALA A 64 2.53 -11.38 -22.10
CA ALA A 64 1.60 -10.94 -21.07
C ALA A 64 0.91 -12.15 -20.45
N ASP A 65 0.79 -12.17 -19.12
CA ASP A 65 0.21 -13.29 -18.39
C ASP A 65 -1.23 -13.57 -18.79
N ILE A 66 -2.09 -12.54 -18.74
CA ILE A 66 -3.46 -12.63 -19.21
C ILE A 66 -3.74 -11.42 -20.11
N VAL A 67 -4.38 -11.68 -21.22
CA VAL A 67 -4.91 -10.64 -22.12
C VAL A 67 -6.40 -10.84 -22.29
N VAL A 68 -7.18 -9.77 -22.13
CA VAL A 68 -8.63 -9.77 -22.32
C VAL A 68 -8.97 -8.87 -23.50
N TRP A 69 -9.75 -9.40 -24.45
CA TRP A 69 -10.31 -8.63 -25.56
C TRP A 69 -11.77 -8.25 -25.27
N ARG A 70 -12.31 -7.29 -25.97
CA ARG A 70 -13.70 -6.87 -25.81
C ARG A 70 -14.70 -8.00 -26.01
N ASN A 71 -14.39 -8.88 -26.98
CA ASN A 71 -15.19 -10.07 -27.33
C ASN A 71 -14.29 -11.10 -28.04
N GLU A 72 -14.85 -12.29 -28.31
CA GLU A 72 -14.16 -13.39 -29.00
C GLU A 72 -13.76 -13.02 -30.45
N GLU A 73 -14.58 -12.23 -31.12
CA GLU A 73 -14.31 -11.82 -32.52
C GLU A 73 -13.10 -10.89 -32.60
N ASP A 74 -12.96 -9.95 -31.67
CA ASP A 74 -11.80 -9.04 -31.61
C ASP A 74 -10.51 -9.80 -31.31
N LYS A 75 -10.55 -10.83 -30.44
CA LYS A 75 -9.44 -11.75 -30.21
C LYS A 75 -9.05 -12.47 -31.51
N ARG A 76 -10.02 -13.06 -32.20
CA ARG A 76 -9.79 -13.81 -33.46
C ARG A 76 -9.23 -12.94 -34.57
N LYS A 77 -9.66 -11.68 -34.63
CA LYS A 77 -9.19 -10.70 -35.64
C LYS A 77 -7.85 -10.04 -35.26
N GLY A 78 -7.26 -10.37 -34.08
CA GLY A 78 -6.01 -9.78 -33.61
C GLY A 78 -6.09 -8.28 -33.32
N LYS A 79 -7.28 -7.78 -32.93
CA LYS A 79 -7.44 -6.37 -32.55
C LYS A 79 -6.72 -6.06 -31.24
N ASN A 80 -6.63 -4.76 -30.94
CA ASN A 80 -6.07 -4.28 -29.69
C ASN A 80 -6.75 -4.91 -28.49
N ALA A 81 -5.95 -5.30 -27.50
CA ALA A 81 -6.44 -5.80 -26.24
C ALA A 81 -7.27 -4.73 -25.50
N LEU A 82 -8.17 -5.17 -24.66
CA LEU A 82 -8.87 -4.27 -23.72
C LEU A 82 -8.08 -4.14 -22.43
N ILE A 83 -7.69 -5.27 -21.84
CA ILE A 83 -6.99 -5.35 -20.55
C ILE A 83 -5.78 -6.27 -20.71
N VAL A 84 -4.66 -5.86 -20.15
CA VAL A 84 -3.48 -6.71 -19.90
C VAL A 84 -3.33 -6.88 -18.41
N VAL A 85 -3.12 -8.11 -17.97
CA VAL A 85 -2.87 -8.44 -16.57
C VAL A 85 -1.50 -9.08 -16.43
N GLU A 86 -0.72 -8.59 -15.50
CA GLU A 86 0.56 -9.13 -15.05
C GLU A 86 0.36 -9.73 -13.66
N CYS A 87 0.68 -11.00 -13.50
CA CYS A 87 0.53 -11.72 -12.24
C CYS A 87 1.90 -11.89 -11.58
N LYS A 88 1.97 -11.65 -10.30
CA LYS A 88 3.13 -11.93 -9.46
C LYS A 88 2.76 -12.99 -8.44
N ALA A 89 3.74 -13.76 -7.98
CA ALA A 89 3.50 -14.70 -6.89
C ALA A 89 2.96 -13.96 -5.64
N GLU A 90 2.15 -14.62 -4.84
CA GLU A 90 1.44 -14.02 -3.69
C GLU A 90 2.38 -13.36 -2.65
N ASN A 91 3.61 -13.84 -2.56
CA ASN A 91 4.66 -13.33 -1.67
C ASN A 91 5.52 -12.20 -2.29
N VAL A 92 5.21 -11.76 -3.49
CA VAL A 92 5.95 -10.70 -4.19
C VAL A 92 5.25 -9.37 -3.97
N THR A 93 5.96 -8.38 -3.43
CA THR A 93 5.47 -7.00 -3.33
C THR A 93 5.45 -6.38 -4.73
N ILE A 94 4.31 -5.80 -5.11
CA ILE A 94 4.18 -5.09 -6.40
C ILE A 94 4.80 -3.70 -6.27
N ARG A 95 5.76 -3.37 -7.14
CA ARG A 95 6.51 -2.11 -7.11
C ARG A 95 6.30 -1.28 -8.35
N GLN A 96 6.69 0.00 -8.27
CA GLN A 96 6.61 0.92 -9.39
C GLN A 96 7.41 0.42 -10.61
N ALA A 97 8.53 -0.28 -10.42
CA ALA A 97 9.29 -0.90 -11.51
C ALA A 97 8.50 -2.02 -12.24
N ASP A 98 7.67 -2.76 -11.54
CA ASP A 98 6.80 -3.78 -12.13
C ASP A 98 5.74 -3.16 -13.04
N TYR A 99 5.35 -1.89 -12.79
CA TYR A 99 4.43 -1.13 -13.65
C TYR A 99 5.06 -0.80 -15.00
N PHE A 100 6.35 -0.51 -15.06
CA PHE A 100 7.01 -0.21 -16.34
C PHE A 100 7.08 -1.42 -17.24
N GLN A 101 7.28 -2.62 -16.71
CA GLN A 101 7.27 -3.85 -17.50
C GLN A 101 5.86 -4.13 -18.04
N GLY A 102 4.86 -4.11 -17.17
CA GLY A 102 3.48 -4.34 -17.57
C GLY A 102 2.91 -3.20 -18.42
N TYR A 103 3.35 -1.96 -18.21
CA TYR A 103 3.05 -0.83 -19.09
C TYR A 103 3.55 -1.07 -20.52
N ASN A 104 4.77 -1.58 -20.67
CA ASN A 104 5.30 -1.91 -21.98
C ASN A 104 4.43 -2.98 -22.65
N TYR A 105 3.98 -4.01 -21.92
CA TYR A 105 3.10 -5.04 -22.45
C TYR A 105 1.72 -4.48 -22.81
N ALA A 106 1.13 -3.66 -21.97
CA ALA A 106 -0.14 -3.01 -22.26
C ALA A 106 -0.04 -2.06 -23.47
N ALA A 107 1.03 -1.27 -23.54
CA ALA A 107 1.28 -0.37 -24.67
C ALA A 107 1.49 -1.12 -25.99
N TRP A 108 2.20 -2.25 -25.97
CA TRP A 108 2.42 -3.08 -27.16
C TRP A 108 1.17 -3.84 -27.60
N ALA A 109 0.33 -4.26 -26.64
CA ALA A 109 -0.96 -4.87 -26.92
C ALA A 109 -2.04 -3.86 -27.35
N GLY A 110 -1.75 -2.55 -27.28
CA GLY A 110 -2.73 -1.49 -27.49
C GLY A 110 -3.86 -1.52 -26.46
N ALA A 111 -3.58 -2.02 -25.26
CA ALA A 111 -4.58 -2.18 -24.22
C ALA A 111 -4.99 -0.83 -23.61
N LYS A 112 -6.28 -0.71 -23.26
CA LYS A 112 -6.82 0.47 -22.59
C LYS A 112 -6.62 0.42 -21.08
N PHE A 113 -6.50 -0.78 -20.53
CA PHE A 113 -6.33 -1.01 -19.10
C PHE A 113 -5.17 -1.97 -18.85
N PHE A 114 -4.48 -1.71 -17.75
CA PHE A 114 -3.41 -2.56 -17.26
C PHE A 114 -3.67 -2.91 -15.80
N VAL A 115 -3.46 -4.16 -15.44
CA VAL A 115 -3.60 -4.67 -14.08
C VAL A 115 -2.32 -5.40 -13.69
N THR A 116 -1.83 -5.15 -12.49
CA THR A 116 -0.81 -5.99 -11.86
C THR A 116 -1.34 -6.50 -10.53
N THR A 117 -1.16 -7.80 -10.25
CA THR A 117 -1.75 -8.43 -9.08
C THR A 117 -0.91 -9.57 -8.54
N ASN A 118 -0.88 -9.70 -7.21
CA ASN A 118 -0.41 -10.86 -6.48
C ASN A 118 -1.54 -11.48 -5.61
N LEU A 119 -2.80 -11.12 -5.85
CA LEU A 119 -4.03 -11.39 -5.08
C LEU A 119 -4.15 -10.66 -3.74
N LYS A 120 -3.06 -10.41 -3.03
CA LYS A 120 -3.06 -9.59 -1.80
C LYS A 120 -3.16 -8.11 -2.13
N GLU A 121 -2.44 -7.71 -3.16
CA GLU A 121 -2.47 -6.37 -3.73
C GLU A 121 -2.83 -6.46 -5.20
N THR A 122 -3.73 -5.60 -5.66
CA THR A 122 -4.09 -5.46 -7.06
C THR A 122 -4.04 -3.98 -7.41
N ARG A 123 -3.26 -3.64 -8.42
CA ARG A 123 -3.20 -2.28 -8.94
C ARG A 123 -3.71 -2.23 -10.36
N ILE A 124 -4.52 -1.25 -10.62
CA ILE A 124 -5.27 -1.13 -11.86
C ILE A 124 -4.98 0.25 -12.46
N PHE A 125 -4.67 0.27 -13.74
CA PHE A 125 -4.31 1.49 -14.44
C PHE A 125 -5.08 1.62 -15.74
N LYS A 126 -5.47 2.86 -16.03
CA LYS A 126 -5.89 3.25 -17.37
C LYS A 126 -4.67 3.72 -18.15
N VAL A 127 -4.51 3.27 -19.38
CA VAL A 127 -3.48 3.75 -20.30
C VAL A 127 -3.97 5.04 -20.95
N VAL A 128 -3.26 6.14 -20.72
CA VAL A 128 -3.57 7.44 -21.31
C VAL A 128 -2.82 7.53 -22.64
N GLU A 129 -3.55 7.34 -23.75
CA GLU A 129 -2.98 7.24 -25.09
C GLU A 129 -2.44 8.57 -25.62
N ASP A 130 -3.06 9.69 -25.23
CA ASP A 130 -2.74 11.04 -25.74
C ASP A 130 -1.56 11.71 -25.03
N ALA A 131 -0.99 11.07 -23.99
CA ALA A 131 0.19 11.57 -23.30
C ALA A 131 1.48 11.08 -23.97
N MET A 132 2.46 11.98 -24.15
CA MET A 132 3.79 11.62 -24.64
C MET A 132 4.85 11.90 -23.56
N PRO A 133 5.54 10.89 -23.01
CA PRO A 133 5.27 9.45 -23.19
C PRO A 133 3.90 9.04 -22.62
N LYS A 134 3.32 7.96 -23.14
CA LYS A 134 2.04 7.41 -22.61
C LYS A 134 2.12 7.27 -21.10
N LYS A 135 1.09 7.71 -20.39
CA LYS A 135 1.04 7.66 -18.92
C LYS A 135 0.06 6.59 -18.45
N LEU A 136 0.35 6.03 -17.28
CA LEU A 136 -0.58 5.21 -16.52
C LEU A 136 -1.30 6.12 -15.51
N GLU A 137 -2.63 6.11 -15.54
CA GLU A 137 -3.48 6.72 -14.53
C GLU A 137 -4.04 5.60 -13.66
N GLU A 138 -3.65 5.55 -12.38
CA GLU A 138 -4.17 4.53 -11.47
C GLU A 138 -5.66 4.75 -11.25
N ILE A 139 -6.42 3.68 -11.36
CA ILE A 139 -7.88 3.67 -11.20
C ILE A 139 -8.26 2.54 -10.24
N ALA A 140 -9.44 2.62 -9.62
CA ALA A 140 -9.82 1.66 -8.61
C ALA A 140 -10.34 0.34 -9.19
N ASP A 141 -10.85 0.32 -10.42
CA ASP A 141 -11.41 -0.90 -10.99
C ASP A 141 -11.36 -0.92 -12.52
N ILE A 142 -11.47 -2.12 -13.10
CA ILE A 142 -11.63 -2.34 -14.54
C ILE A 142 -13.11 -2.39 -14.93
N PRO A 143 -13.48 -2.04 -16.17
CA PRO A 143 -14.85 -2.21 -16.61
C PRO A 143 -15.24 -3.69 -16.64
N SER A 144 -16.48 -4.00 -16.25
CA SER A 144 -17.07 -5.33 -16.43
C SER A 144 -17.48 -5.55 -17.90
N ALA A 145 -17.70 -6.82 -18.28
CA ALA A 145 -17.98 -7.20 -19.66
C ALA A 145 -19.24 -6.53 -20.23
N ASP A 146 -20.24 -6.21 -19.41
CA ASP A 146 -21.46 -5.49 -19.82
C ASP A 146 -21.22 -3.99 -20.06
N MET A 147 -20.14 -3.42 -19.52
CA MET A 147 -19.78 -2.01 -19.68
C MET A 147 -18.89 -1.76 -20.92
N VAL A 148 -18.21 -2.78 -21.40
CA VAL A 148 -17.11 -2.65 -22.38
C VAL A 148 -17.51 -1.98 -23.70
N ASN A 149 -18.77 -2.09 -24.10
CA ASN A 149 -19.33 -1.52 -25.31
C ASN A 149 -20.02 -0.17 -25.10
N ASP A 150 -20.00 0.36 -23.86
CA ASP A 150 -20.66 1.62 -23.49
C ASP A 150 -19.62 2.59 -22.89
N ASP A 151 -19.10 3.48 -23.73
CA ASP A 151 -18.11 4.46 -23.30
C ASP A 151 -18.64 5.42 -22.21
N LYS A 152 -19.97 5.61 -22.11
CA LYS A 152 -20.58 6.43 -21.04
C LYS A 152 -20.51 5.69 -19.70
N LYS A 153 -20.81 4.40 -19.70
CA LYS A 153 -20.68 3.56 -18.50
C LYS A 153 -19.23 3.47 -18.02
N ILE A 154 -18.29 3.27 -18.94
CA ILE A 154 -16.85 3.28 -18.62
C ILE A 154 -16.44 4.64 -18.03
N LYS A 155 -16.86 5.76 -18.63
CA LYS A 155 -16.56 7.10 -18.10
C LYS A 155 -17.18 7.31 -16.72
N ALA A 156 -18.43 6.88 -16.51
CA ALA A 156 -19.08 6.97 -15.20
C ALA A 156 -18.35 6.14 -14.12
N MET A 157 -17.94 4.92 -14.45
CA MET A 157 -17.12 4.07 -13.58
C MET A 157 -15.80 4.77 -13.23
N LEU A 158 -15.08 5.28 -14.22
CA LEU A 158 -13.80 5.96 -14.02
C LEU A 158 -13.93 7.24 -13.17
N LEU A 159 -15.06 7.94 -13.27
CA LEU A 159 -15.35 9.09 -12.42
C LEU A 159 -15.68 8.69 -10.98
N GLN A 160 -16.31 7.53 -10.78
CA GLN A 160 -16.65 7.04 -9.44
C GLN A 160 -15.44 6.52 -8.65
N THR A 161 -14.45 5.98 -9.35
CA THR A 161 -13.33 5.25 -8.73
C THR A 161 -11.97 5.75 -9.23
N LYS A 162 -11.82 7.05 -9.32
CA LYS A 162 -10.59 7.68 -9.77
C LYS A 162 -9.46 7.47 -8.76
N ALA A 163 -8.32 6.95 -9.20
CA ALA A 163 -7.10 7.07 -8.44
C ALA A 163 -6.66 8.54 -8.44
N PHE A 164 -6.24 9.03 -7.30
CA PHE A 164 -6.06 10.44 -7.07
C PHE A 164 -4.61 10.87 -7.10
N THR A 165 -4.40 12.11 -7.50
CA THR A 165 -3.12 12.77 -7.29
C THR A 165 -2.99 13.18 -5.81
N ARG A 166 -1.75 13.30 -5.37
CA ARG A 166 -1.39 13.79 -4.04
C ARG A 166 -2.17 15.03 -3.60
N ASP A 167 -2.34 15.98 -4.52
CA ASP A 167 -3.02 17.24 -4.24
C ASP A 167 -4.55 17.10 -4.13
N GLU A 168 -5.14 16.15 -4.86
CA GLU A 168 -6.57 15.85 -4.77
C GLU A 168 -6.92 15.22 -3.43
N PHE A 169 -6.10 14.28 -2.96
CA PHE A 169 -6.32 13.65 -1.65
C PHE A 169 -6.16 14.63 -0.50
N SER A 170 -5.13 15.46 -0.54
CA SER A 170 -4.95 16.51 0.45
C SER A 170 -6.17 17.45 0.51
N ARG A 171 -6.70 17.89 -0.66
CA ARG A 171 -7.92 18.70 -0.73
C ARG A 171 -9.14 17.97 -0.17
N LEU A 172 -9.25 16.67 -0.42
CA LEU A 172 -10.34 15.84 0.09
C LEU A 172 -10.31 15.74 1.62
N LEU A 173 -9.13 15.52 2.20
CA LEU A 173 -8.96 15.49 3.65
C LEU A 173 -9.37 16.81 4.30
N PHE A 174 -9.04 17.95 3.67
CA PHE A 174 -9.51 19.27 4.12
C PHE A 174 -11.03 19.42 4.03
N LYS A 175 -11.65 18.89 2.99
CA LYS A 175 -13.12 18.89 2.87
C LYS A 175 -13.75 18.10 4.01
N CYS A 176 -13.23 16.92 4.31
CA CYS A 176 -13.67 16.09 5.43
C CYS A 176 -13.48 16.82 6.78
N HIS A 177 -12.34 17.46 6.97
CA HIS A 177 -12.06 18.28 8.15
C HIS A 177 -13.08 19.39 8.35
N ASN A 178 -13.42 20.12 7.29
CA ASN A 178 -14.42 21.17 7.34
C ASN A 178 -15.83 20.64 7.64
N ILE A 179 -16.19 19.44 7.16
CA ILE A 179 -17.48 18.79 7.51
C ILE A 179 -17.56 18.60 9.03
N ILE A 180 -16.53 18.07 9.66
CA ILE A 180 -16.49 17.85 11.11
C ILE A 180 -16.55 19.17 11.88
N ARG A 181 -15.73 20.14 11.50
CA ARG A 181 -15.71 21.45 12.15
C ARG A 181 -17.06 22.17 12.07
N ASN A 182 -17.71 22.10 10.94
CA ASN A 182 -18.99 22.76 10.72
C ASN A 182 -20.14 22.07 11.43
N ASN A 183 -20.19 20.75 11.37
CA ASN A 183 -21.30 19.96 11.91
C ASN A 183 -21.13 19.68 13.41
N ASP A 184 -19.95 19.22 13.83
CA ASP A 184 -19.71 18.69 15.18
C ASP A 184 -19.00 19.69 16.10
N LYS A 185 -18.57 20.86 15.57
CA LYS A 185 -17.93 21.96 16.32
C LYS A 185 -16.66 21.54 17.07
N LEU A 186 -15.94 20.53 16.54
CA LEU A 186 -14.68 20.10 17.11
C LEU A 186 -13.54 21.08 16.79
N SER A 187 -12.50 21.10 17.63
CA SER A 187 -11.27 21.83 17.31
C SER A 187 -10.59 21.22 16.09
N PRO A 188 -9.69 21.92 15.40
CA PRO A 188 -8.99 21.39 14.24
C PRO A 188 -8.26 20.09 14.53
N GLU A 189 -7.61 19.99 15.67
CA GLU A 189 -6.87 18.79 16.07
C GLU A 189 -7.82 17.62 16.36
N ALA A 190 -8.93 17.87 17.04
CA ALA A 190 -9.92 16.83 17.32
C ALA A 190 -10.59 16.36 16.01
N ALA A 191 -10.82 17.27 15.07
CA ALA A 191 -11.33 16.92 13.74
C ALA A 191 -10.33 16.08 12.96
N PHE A 192 -9.03 16.36 13.06
CA PHE A 192 -7.96 15.54 12.49
C PHE A 192 -7.95 14.14 13.08
N ASP A 193 -8.05 14.00 14.42
CA ASP A 193 -8.10 12.70 15.09
C ASP A 193 -9.28 11.87 14.56
N GLU A 194 -10.45 12.48 14.37
CA GLU A 194 -11.63 11.78 13.85
C GLU A 194 -11.49 11.35 12.39
N ILE A 195 -10.89 12.19 11.52
CA ILE A 195 -10.61 11.81 10.13
C ILE A 195 -9.65 10.63 10.10
N SER A 196 -8.62 10.64 10.93
CA SER A 196 -7.64 9.57 11.01
C SER A 196 -8.32 8.24 11.33
N LYS A 197 -9.25 8.21 12.30
CA LYS A 197 -10.04 7.00 12.62
C LYS A 197 -10.82 6.49 11.40
N ILE A 198 -11.45 7.39 10.66
CA ILE A 198 -12.25 7.02 9.48
C ILE A 198 -11.35 6.48 8.35
N LEU A 199 -10.19 7.07 8.14
CA LEU A 199 -9.21 6.57 7.17
C LEU A 199 -8.77 5.14 7.50
N PHE A 200 -8.48 4.86 8.78
CA PHE A 200 -8.11 3.51 9.20
C PHE A 200 -9.27 2.51 9.11
N ILE A 201 -10.50 2.92 9.40
CA ILE A 201 -11.70 2.10 9.15
C ILE A 201 -11.79 1.74 7.66
N LYS A 202 -11.61 2.74 6.80
CA LYS A 202 -11.67 2.55 5.34
C LYS A 202 -10.57 1.63 4.83
N ILE A 203 -9.32 1.85 5.22
CA ILE A 203 -8.16 1.01 4.86
C ILE A 203 -8.41 -0.44 5.30
N ARG A 204 -8.84 -0.64 6.56
CA ARG A 204 -9.17 -1.95 7.08
C ARG A 204 -10.26 -2.64 6.25
N TYR A 205 -11.38 -1.95 6.04
CA TYR A 205 -12.51 -2.49 5.27
C TYR A 205 -12.07 -2.93 3.86
N GLU A 206 -11.35 -2.09 3.16
CA GLU A 206 -10.89 -2.35 1.80
C GLU A 206 -9.86 -3.50 1.75
N ARG A 207 -8.96 -3.60 2.72
CA ARG A 207 -8.00 -4.72 2.85
C ARG A 207 -8.73 -6.04 3.12
N THR A 208 -9.68 -6.05 4.04
CA THR A 208 -10.44 -7.26 4.41
C THR A 208 -11.25 -7.81 3.24
N ASN A 209 -11.72 -6.95 2.34
CA ASN A 209 -12.48 -7.34 1.15
C ASN A 209 -11.58 -7.45 -0.11
N SER A 210 -10.30 -7.75 0.06
CA SER A 210 -9.34 -7.98 -1.03
C SER A 210 -9.22 -6.81 -2.03
N GLY A 211 -9.48 -5.57 -1.57
CA GLY A 211 -9.46 -4.37 -2.40
C GLY A 211 -10.56 -4.32 -3.48
N THR A 212 -11.51 -5.26 -3.47
CA THR A 212 -12.57 -5.34 -4.50
C THR A 212 -13.81 -4.52 -4.16
N GLN A 213 -14.03 -4.25 -2.89
CA GLN A 213 -15.15 -3.44 -2.43
C GLN A 213 -14.65 -2.14 -1.82
N ILE A 214 -15.06 -1.04 -2.42
CA ILE A 214 -14.79 0.29 -1.87
C ILE A 214 -15.72 0.54 -0.70
N PHE A 215 -15.19 1.12 0.38
CA PHE A 215 -16.00 1.57 1.50
C PHE A 215 -16.83 2.78 1.07
N SER A 216 -18.01 2.53 0.52
CA SER A 216 -18.95 3.53 0.02
C SER A 216 -20.08 3.81 1.00
N LYS A 217 -20.76 4.95 0.82
CA LYS A 217 -21.96 5.27 1.60
C LYS A 217 -23.06 4.24 1.42
N GLU A 218 -23.26 3.74 0.21
CA GLU A 218 -24.26 2.72 -0.09
C GLU A 218 -23.96 1.40 0.64
N GLU A 219 -22.72 0.94 0.57
CA GLU A 219 -22.28 -0.25 1.26
C GLU A 219 -22.36 -0.10 2.78
N PHE A 220 -21.95 1.06 3.31
CA PHE A 220 -22.10 1.37 4.74
C PHE A 220 -23.55 1.25 5.20
N LEU A 221 -24.49 1.87 4.48
CA LEU A 221 -25.92 1.81 4.83
C LEU A 221 -26.52 0.41 4.71
N LYS A 222 -26.09 -0.36 3.71
CA LYS A 222 -26.50 -1.75 3.54
C LYS A 222 -26.04 -2.61 4.71
N GLN A 223 -24.76 -2.56 5.07
CA GLN A 223 -24.18 -3.31 6.17
C GLN A 223 -24.75 -2.85 7.53
N LYS A 224 -24.96 -1.55 7.70
CA LYS A 224 -25.63 -1.00 8.88
C LYS A 224 -27.00 -1.61 9.07
N LYS A 225 -27.82 -1.67 8.02
CA LYS A 225 -29.17 -2.27 8.07
C LYS A 225 -29.12 -3.73 8.51
N MET A 226 -28.13 -4.49 8.02
CA MET A 226 -27.93 -5.89 8.42
C MET A 226 -27.52 -5.99 9.90
N TYR A 227 -26.58 -5.14 10.33
CA TYR A 227 -26.13 -5.08 11.72
C TYR A 227 -27.25 -4.68 12.67
N ASP A 228 -28.01 -3.64 12.36
CA ASP A 228 -29.12 -3.14 13.19
C ASP A 228 -30.25 -4.20 13.35
N ALA A 229 -30.40 -5.11 12.39
CA ALA A 229 -31.36 -6.20 12.48
C ALA A 229 -31.00 -7.30 13.50
N VAL A 230 -29.70 -7.41 13.85
CA VAL A 230 -29.20 -8.48 14.74
C VAL A 230 -28.54 -7.94 16.03
N LYS A 231 -28.33 -6.61 16.13
CA LYS A 231 -27.69 -6.02 17.31
C LYS A 231 -28.56 -6.12 18.57
N SER A 232 -27.93 -6.31 19.73
CA SER A 232 -28.59 -6.20 21.04
C SER A 232 -28.75 -4.73 21.47
N LYS A 233 -29.54 -4.49 22.52
CA LYS A 233 -29.68 -3.12 23.07
C LYS A 233 -28.38 -2.52 23.61
N GLU A 234 -27.42 -3.35 24.00
CA GLU A 234 -26.12 -2.95 24.54
C GLU A 234 -25.07 -2.80 23.44
N SER A 235 -25.36 -3.21 22.22
CA SER A 235 -24.42 -3.09 21.10
C SER A 235 -24.26 -1.64 20.68
N PRO A 236 -23.01 -1.21 20.35
CA PRO A 236 -22.76 0.15 19.88
C PRO A 236 -23.41 0.40 18.52
N ASP A 237 -23.50 1.65 18.11
CA ASP A 237 -23.89 1.99 16.75
C ASP A 237 -22.92 1.44 15.72
N TYR A 238 -23.39 1.18 14.51
CA TYR A 238 -22.62 0.45 13.49
C TYR A 238 -21.25 1.11 13.17
N TYR A 239 -21.20 2.44 13.06
CA TYR A 239 -19.93 3.14 12.80
C TYR A 239 -18.94 3.00 13.96
N GLN A 240 -19.43 2.95 15.21
CA GLN A 240 -18.61 2.69 16.38
C GLN A 240 -18.15 1.22 16.42
N PHE A 241 -19.01 0.29 16.02
CA PHE A 241 -18.65 -1.14 15.85
C PHE A 241 -17.50 -1.31 14.85
N LEU A 242 -17.57 -0.62 13.70
CA LEU A 242 -16.49 -0.64 12.71
C LEU A 242 -15.16 -0.12 13.29
N PHE A 243 -15.23 0.93 14.11
CA PHE A 243 -14.03 1.45 14.77
C PHE A 243 -13.48 0.48 15.82
N ASN A 244 -14.34 -0.19 16.58
CA ASN A 244 -13.91 -1.22 17.54
C ASN A 244 -13.17 -2.36 16.82
N LYS A 245 -13.69 -2.82 15.68
CA LYS A 245 -13.01 -3.81 14.84
C LYS A 245 -11.67 -3.29 14.29
N THR A 246 -11.60 -2.02 13.97
CA THR A 246 -10.34 -1.40 13.54
C THR A 246 -9.32 -1.36 14.67
N LYS A 247 -9.74 -1.05 15.90
CA LYS A 247 -8.87 -1.11 17.09
C LYS A 247 -8.29 -2.50 17.32
N GLU A 248 -9.12 -3.55 17.16
CA GLU A 248 -8.69 -4.94 17.29
C GLU A 248 -7.58 -5.28 16.26
N ASP A 249 -7.75 -4.90 15.00
CA ASP A 249 -6.79 -5.20 13.93
C ASP A 249 -5.46 -4.45 14.10
N PHE A 250 -5.48 -3.23 14.65
CA PHE A 250 -4.30 -2.41 14.94
C PHE A 250 -3.87 -2.45 16.42
N ALA A 251 -4.32 -3.47 17.18
CA ALA A 251 -4.01 -3.56 18.61
C ALA A 251 -2.51 -3.72 18.87
N LYS A 252 -1.81 -4.48 18.05
CA LYS A 252 -0.35 -4.68 18.16
C LYS A 252 0.44 -3.39 17.97
N ASP A 253 -0.13 -2.44 17.26
CA ASP A 253 0.49 -1.18 16.91
C ASP A 253 0.25 -0.11 17.99
N HIS A 254 -0.60 -0.41 18.97
CA HIS A 254 -0.99 0.55 20.01
C HIS A 254 -1.41 1.92 19.42
N LEU A 255 -2.13 1.87 18.28
CA LEU A 255 -2.52 3.07 17.55
C LEU A 255 -3.66 3.82 18.22
N PHE A 256 -4.60 3.08 18.81
CA PHE A 256 -5.79 3.60 19.46
C PHE A 256 -5.93 3.05 20.87
N ASP A 257 -6.39 3.87 21.81
CA ASP A 257 -6.73 3.42 23.15
C ASP A 257 -7.97 2.51 23.12
N GLU A 258 -8.01 1.50 23.98
CA GLU A 258 -9.14 0.56 24.08
C GLU A 258 -10.47 1.29 24.32
N LYS A 259 -10.46 2.33 25.17
CA LYS A 259 -11.64 3.13 25.53
C LYS A 259 -11.97 4.23 24.49
N GLU A 260 -11.15 4.37 23.47
CA GLU A 260 -11.35 5.42 22.48
C GLU A 260 -12.59 5.15 21.60
N THR A 261 -13.36 6.21 21.37
CA THR A 261 -14.58 6.19 20.57
C THR A 261 -14.54 7.22 19.45
N ILE A 262 -15.40 7.07 18.46
CA ILE A 262 -15.67 8.12 17.47
C ILE A 262 -16.54 9.19 18.16
N LYS A 263 -16.12 10.45 18.04
CA LYS A 263 -16.76 11.60 18.72
C LYS A 263 -17.69 12.41 17.81
N ILE A 264 -17.68 12.14 16.50
CA ILE A 264 -18.57 12.81 15.55
C ILE A 264 -19.90 12.07 15.46
N ARG A 265 -20.91 12.80 15.02
CA ARG A 265 -22.24 12.25 14.78
C ARG A 265 -22.26 11.36 13.54
N GLU A 266 -23.14 10.39 13.50
CA GLU A 266 -23.27 9.43 12.40
C GLU A 266 -23.49 10.14 11.04
N ASN A 267 -24.28 11.22 11.01
CA ASN A 267 -24.49 11.99 9.77
C ASN A 267 -23.18 12.59 9.22
N SER A 268 -22.29 13.07 10.09
CA SER A 268 -20.97 13.55 9.67
C SER A 268 -20.09 12.40 9.18
N PHE A 269 -20.14 11.27 9.86
CA PHE A 269 -19.44 10.04 9.43
C PHE A 269 -19.91 9.62 8.02
N GLU A 270 -21.23 9.53 7.78
CA GLU A 270 -21.78 9.19 6.46
C GLU A 270 -21.37 10.17 5.36
N GLN A 271 -21.34 11.47 5.66
CA GLN A 271 -20.91 12.49 4.70
C GLN A 271 -19.45 12.30 4.33
N ILE A 272 -18.57 12.01 5.31
CA ILE A 272 -17.16 11.77 5.08
C ILE A 272 -16.95 10.49 4.29
N VAL A 273 -17.67 9.41 4.61
CA VAL A 273 -17.63 8.16 3.83
C VAL A 273 -18.03 8.42 2.37
N LYS A 274 -19.08 9.24 2.14
CA LYS A 274 -19.50 9.63 0.79
C LYS A 274 -18.41 10.39 0.03
N GLU A 275 -17.68 11.27 0.68
CA GLU A 275 -16.56 11.99 0.04
C GLU A 275 -15.40 11.04 -0.27
N LEU A 276 -15.04 10.18 0.68
CA LEU A 276 -13.92 9.25 0.55
C LEU A 276 -14.20 8.07 -0.39
N GLN A 277 -15.48 7.77 -0.72
CA GLN A 277 -15.86 6.59 -1.52
C GLN A 277 -15.30 6.60 -2.94
N VAL A 278 -14.91 7.75 -3.48
CA VAL A 278 -14.34 7.86 -4.83
C VAL A 278 -12.93 7.28 -4.93
N TYR A 279 -12.31 6.96 -3.81
CA TYR A 279 -10.92 6.48 -3.73
C TYR A 279 -10.84 5.13 -3.03
N ASN A 280 -9.94 4.26 -3.51
CA ASN A 280 -9.58 3.02 -2.84
C ASN A 280 -8.22 3.19 -2.15
N LEU A 281 -8.22 3.28 -0.81
CA LEU A 281 -7.00 3.52 -0.03
C LEU A 281 -6.13 2.28 0.10
N SER A 282 -6.68 1.08 -0.05
CA SER A 282 -5.91 -0.16 0.04
C SER A 282 -5.05 -0.40 -1.20
N THR A 283 -5.46 0.14 -2.36
CA THR A 283 -4.75 0.00 -3.63
C THR A 283 -3.89 1.22 -4.00
N THR A 284 -4.01 2.30 -3.21
CA THR A 284 -3.19 3.50 -3.39
C THR A 284 -1.79 3.28 -2.83
N SER A 285 -0.76 3.72 -3.55
CA SER A 285 0.63 3.59 -3.08
C SER A 285 0.86 4.28 -1.75
N ASP A 286 1.71 3.71 -0.92
CA ASP A 286 2.05 4.27 0.38
C ASP A 286 2.65 5.67 0.24
N ASP A 287 3.45 5.92 -0.79
CA ASP A 287 4.02 7.24 -1.07
C ASP A 287 2.94 8.31 -1.30
N VAL A 288 1.88 8.00 -2.04
CA VAL A 288 0.76 8.94 -2.28
C VAL A 288 -0.02 9.18 -1.00
N LYS A 289 -0.36 8.11 -0.26
CA LYS A 289 -1.09 8.22 1.01
C LYS A 289 -0.29 9.02 2.03
N GLY A 290 0.97 8.67 2.22
CA GLY A 290 1.86 9.30 3.19
C GLY A 290 2.05 10.78 2.91
N ILE A 291 2.43 11.15 1.69
CA ILE A 291 2.67 12.56 1.33
C ILE A 291 1.38 13.39 1.45
N ALA A 292 0.22 12.86 1.05
CA ALA A 292 -1.04 13.57 1.19
C ALA A 292 -1.42 13.77 2.68
N PHE A 293 -1.15 12.76 3.51
CA PHE A 293 -1.37 12.82 4.94
C PHE A 293 -0.43 13.86 5.60
N GLU A 294 0.84 13.90 5.22
CA GLU A 294 1.79 14.93 5.66
C GLU A 294 1.35 16.35 5.25
N GLN A 295 0.86 16.54 4.03
CA GLN A 295 0.35 17.84 3.60
C GLN A 295 -0.85 18.26 4.42
N PHE A 296 -1.74 17.34 4.71
CA PHE A 296 -2.90 17.59 5.56
C PHE A 296 -2.48 17.96 6.97
N LEU A 297 -1.55 17.19 7.56
CA LEU A 297 -0.90 17.50 8.85
C LEU A 297 -0.31 18.91 8.85
N GLY A 298 0.58 19.17 7.90
CA GLY A 298 1.31 20.43 7.84
C GLY A 298 0.40 21.67 7.80
N ARG A 299 -0.72 21.59 7.10
CA ARG A 299 -1.69 22.70 7.05
C ARG A 299 -2.54 22.80 8.32
N THR A 300 -2.95 21.68 8.89
CA THR A 300 -3.79 21.65 10.09
C THR A 300 -3.03 22.15 11.33
N PHE A 301 -1.77 21.77 11.48
CA PHE A 301 -0.99 22.05 12.69
C PHE A 301 -0.12 23.32 12.62
N ARG A 302 0.33 23.75 11.43
CA ARG A 302 1.12 24.99 11.29
C ARG A 302 0.34 26.26 11.65
N GLY A 303 -0.96 26.26 11.42
CA GLY A 303 -1.80 27.45 11.60
C GLY A 303 -2.29 27.70 13.02
N GLU A 304 -2.42 26.68 13.84
CA GLU A 304 -3.21 26.78 15.07
C GLU A 304 -2.44 26.34 16.37
N LEU A 305 -1.37 25.55 16.24
CA LEU A 305 -0.63 25.03 17.38
C LEU A 305 0.78 25.60 17.55
N GLY A 306 1.25 26.42 16.61
CA GLY A 306 2.63 26.93 16.65
C GLY A 306 3.69 25.83 16.57
N GLN A 307 3.34 24.63 16.11
CA GLN A 307 4.28 23.54 15.92
C GLN A 307 5.05 23.78 14.61
N PHE A 308 6.37 23.82 14.73
CA PHE A 308 7.28 23.98 13.60
C PHE A 308 7.71 22.61 13.13
N PHE A 309 7.19 22.19 11.97
CA PHE A 309 7.71 21.00 11.28
C PHE A 309 9.01 21.37 10.56
N THR A 310 10.00 20.51 10.65
CA THR A 310 11.25 20.66 9.88
C THR A 310 10.90 20.61 8.39
N PRO A 311 11.35 21.61 7.59
CA PRO A 311 11.14 21.59 6.15
C PRO A 311 11.67 20.31 5.52
N ARG A 312 10.90 19.71 4.61
CA ARG A 312 11.25 18.41 3.97
C ARG A 312 12.65 18.44 3.35
N THR A 313 13.03 19.53 2.69
CA THR A 313 14.37 19.70 2.10
C THR A 313 15.52 19.62 3.13
N ILE A 314 15.28 20.09 4.36
CA ILE A 314 16.26 19.98 5.45
C ILE A 314 16.32 18.55 5.96
N VAL A 315 15.15 17.91 6.11
CA VAL A 315 15.07 16.49 6.50
C VAL A 315 15.82 15.62 5.49
N ASP A 316 15.56 15.80 4.20
CA ASP A 316 16.22 15.07 3.10
C ASP A 316 17.73 15.28 3.13
N PHE A 317 18.17 16.53 3.30
CA PHE A 317 19.59 16.86 3.40
C PHE A 317 20.26 16.17 4.59
N MET A 318 19.66 16.27 5.79
CA MET A 318 20.24 15.69 7.00
C MET A 318 20.32 14.16 6.93
N VAL A 319 19.27 13.51 6.45
CA VAL A 319 19.26 12.05 6.26
C VAL A 319 20.31 11.63 5.23
N SER A 320 20.39 12.34 4.09
CA SER A 320 21.38 12.04 3.05
C SER A 320 22.84 12.25 3.51
N VAL A 321 23.10 13.22 4.38
CA VAL A 321 24.45 13.45 4.94
C VAL A 321 24.84 12.37 5.95
N LEU A 322 23.90 11.92 6.77
CA LEU A 322 24.14 10.86 7.75
C LEU A 322 24.17 9.47 7.13
N ASP A 323 23.54 9.30 5.96
CA ASP A 323 23.55 8.08 5.15
C ASP A 323 23.26 6.82 5.98
N PRO A 324 22.09 6.73 6.67
CA PRO A 324 21.76 5.59 7.51
C PRO A 324 21.75 4.30 6.70
N GLN A 325 22.42 3.28 7.23
CA GLN A 325 22.56 1.99 6.56
C GLN A 325 21.57 0.97 7.06
N GLU A 326 21.35 -0.09 6.29
CA GLU A 326 20.53 -1.22 6.71
C GLU A 326 21.09 -1.87 7.98
N GLY A 327 20.22 -2.09 8.96
CA GLY A 327 20.56 -2.66 10.26
C GLY A 327 21.01 -1.65 11.30
N GLU A 328 21.25 -0.39 10.93
CA GLU A 328 21.49 0.69 11.89
C GLU A 328 20.20 1.11 12.60
N TYR A 329 20.34 1.46 13.88
CA TYR A 329 19.25 1.96 14.70
C TYR A 329 19.16 3.47 14.61
N VAL A 330 18.02 3.96 14.13
CA VAL A 330 17.73 5.39 13.98
C VAL A 330 16.75 5.85 15.03
N CYS A 331 17.01 6.99 15.67
CA CYS A 331 16.10 7.57 16.66
C CYS A 331 15.86 9.06 16.46
N ASP A 332 14.60 9.46 16.70
CA ASP A 332 14.19 10.85 16.90
C ASP A 332 13.51 11.00 18.25
N PRO A 333 14.20 11.50 19.30
CA PRO A 333 13.64 11.65 20.64
C PRO A 333 12.61 12.78 20.78
N CYS A 334 12.38 13.58 19.73
CA CYS A 334 11.37 14.64 19.68
C CYS A 334 10.66 14.61 18.32
N CYS A 335 10.09 13.44 17.95
CA CYS A 335 9.77 13.10 16.59
C CYS A 335 8.63 13.92 15.95
N GLY A 336 7.84 14.65 16.74
CA GLY A 336 6.70 15.41 16.21
C GLY A 336 5.76 14.53 15.39
N SER A 337 5.62 14.85 14.11
CA SER A 337 4.84 14.04 13.15
C SER A 337 5.62 12.90 12.49
N GLY A 338 6.85 12.65 12.89
CA GLY A 338 7.69 11.56 12.37
C GLY A 338 8.49 11.89 11.11
N GLY A 339 8.67 13.16 10.78
CA GLY A 339 9.30 13.55 9.49
C GLY A 339 10.69 12.95 9.26
N PHE A 340 11.58 12.97 10.26
CA PHE A 340 12.90 12.35 10.17
C PHE A 340 12.81 10.82 10.10
N LEU A 341 11.93 10.22 10.89
CA LEU A 341 11.75 8.77 10.94
C LEU A 341 11.28 8.22 9.61
N ILE A 342 10.28 8.88 9.01
CA ILE A 342 9.74 8.51 7.68
C ILE A 342 10.84 8.60 6.64
N ARG A 343 11.59 9.71 6.61
CA ARG A 343 12.61 9.87 5.57
C ARG A 343 13.77 8.90 5.74
N ALA A 344 14.19 8.62 6.97
CA ALA A 344 15.20 7.61 7.25
C ALA A 344 14.73 6.22 6.80
N PHE A 345 13.48 5.85 7.12
CA PHE A 345 12.86 4.61 6.66
C PHE A 345 12.82 4.52 5.12
N GLU A 346 12.30 5.56 4.44
CA GLU A 346 12.23 5.59 2.97
C GLU A 346 13.62 5.50 2.35
N TYR A 347 14.61 6.21 2.90
CA TYR A 347 15.98 6.23 2.41
C TYR A 347 16.62 4.84 2.43
N VAL A 348 16.56 4.15 3.57
CA VAL A 348 17.12 2.79 3.70
C VAL A 348 16.32 1.79 2.86
N ARG A 349 14.99 1.91 2.84
CA ARG A 349 14.12 1.09 1.99
C ARG A 349 14.50 1.20 0.51
N GLU A 350 14.68 2.43 0.01
CA GLU A 350 15.08 2.68 -1.38
C GLU A 350 16.43 2.01 -1.72
N HIS A 351 17.40 2.03 -0.79
CA HIS A 351 18.69 1.34 -0.97
C HIS A 351 18.54 -0.18 -1.04
N ILE A 352 17.79 -0.77 -0.09
CA ILE A 352 17.52 -2.21 -0.07
C ILE A 352 16.82 -2.65 -1.37
N GLU A 353 15.83 -1.89 -1.80
CA GLU A 353 15.06 -2.19 -3.00
C GLU A 353 15.91 -2.09 -4.26
N ASN A 354 16.73 -1.04 -4.38
CA ASN A 354 17.65 -0.86 -5.51
C ASN A 354 18.69 -1.97 -5.58
N GLU A 355 19.27 -2.37 -4.46
CA GLU A 355 20.21 -3.50 -4.41
C GLU A 355 19.56 -4.80 -4.92
N VAL A 356 18.35 -5.09 -4.45
CA VAL A 356 17.63 -6.29 -4.91
C VAL A 356 17.32 -6.23 -6.40
N GLU A 357 16.95 -5.06 -6.93
CA GLU A 357 16.73 -4.93 -8.38
C GLU A 357 18.01 -5.11 -9.19
N VAL A 358 19.15 -4.58 -8.75
CA VAL A 358 20.45 -4.83 -9.39
C VAL A 358 20.77 -6.34 -9.39
N ARG A 359 20.60 -7.02 -8.27
CA ARG A 359 20.79 -8.49 -8.17
C ARG A 359 19.85 -9.26 -9.12
N LYS A 360 18.61 -8.84 -9.28
CA LYS A 360 17.67 -9.45 -10.25
C LYS A 360 18.13 -9.24 -11.69
N GLU A 361 18.59 -8.04 -12.03
CA GLU A 361 19.14 -7.77 -13.37
C GLU A 361 20.41 -8.59 -13.65
N ASP A 362 21.27 -8.79 -12.68
CA ASP A 362 22.47 -9.64 -12.81
C ASP A 362 22.09 -11.12 -13.02
N VAL A 363 21.08 -11.63 -12.31
CA VAL A 363 20.52 -12.97 -12.54
C VAL A 363 19.95 -13.08 -13.96
N LYS A 364 19.19 -12.10 -14.42
CA LYS A 364 18.68 -12.10 -15.81
C LYS A 364 19.83 -12.14 -16.83
N LYS A 365 20.83 -11.26 -16.69
CA LYS A 365 21.97 -11.20 -17.59
C LYS A 365 22.76 -12.50 -17.61
N SER A 366 22.91 -13.16 -16.46
CA SER A 366 23.68 -14.41 -16.37
C SER A 366 22.95 -15.61 -16.95
N LEU A 367 21.62 -15.64 -16.91
CA LEU A 367 20.80 -16.79 -17.32
C LEU A 367 20.19 -16.62 -18.71
N PHE A 368 19.80 -15.41 -19.10
CA PHE A 368 19.29 -15.09 -20.44
C PHE A 368 20.42 -14.60 -21.35
N THR A 369 21.28 -15.54 -21.73
CA THR A 369 22.37 -15.29 -22.70
C THR A 369 21.82 -15.13 -24.13
N ASP A 370 22.65 -14.64 -25.05
CA ASP A 370 22.28 -14.46 -26.48
C ASP A 370 21.81 -15.78 -27.14
N ASP A 371 22.22 -16.92 -26.61
CA ASP A 371 21.81 -18.23 -27.09
C ASP A 371 20.50 -18.76 -26.48
N TYR A 372 19.96 -18.09 -25.45
CA TYR A 372 18.71 -18.53 -24.80
C TYR A 372 17.57 -18.80 -25.78
N SER A 373 17.40 -17.90 -26.77
CA SER A 373 16.33 -18.03 -27.78
C SER A 373 16.52 -19.22 -28.73
N LYS A 374 17.74 -19.77 -28.83
CA LYS A 374 18.11 -20.90 -29.69
C LYS A 374 17.98 -22.24 -28.97
N LEU A 375 17.87 -22.23 -27.64
CA LEU A 375 17.77 -23.45 -26.82
C LEU A 375 16.44 -24.18 -27.06
N PRO A 376 16.43 -25.52 -26.90
CA PRO A 376 15.20 -26.29 -26.87
C PRO A 376 14.25 -25.78 -25.78
N LYS A 377 12.93 -25.81 -26.03
CA LYS A 377 11.91 -25.33 -25.08
C LYS A 377 12.10 -25.87 -23.64
N LYS A 378 12.45 -27.13 -23.51
CA LYS A 378 12.67 -27.78 -22.21
C LYS A 378 13.87 -27.19 -21.45
N GLU A 379 14.86 -26.67 -22.13
CA GLU A 379 16.01 -26.00 -21.53
C GLU A 379 15.68 -24.54 -21.20
N GLN A 380 14.94 -23.85 -22.07
CA GLN A 380 14.39 -22.53 -21.77
C GLN A 380 13.52 -22.57 -20.48
N GLU A 381 12.62 -23.55 -20.38
CA GLU A 381 11.76 -23.73 -19.19
C GLU A 381 12.57 -23.97 -17.89
N LYS A 382 13.71 -24.68 -18.00
CA LYS A 382 14.60 -24.86 -16.84
C LYS A 382 15.30 -23.56 -16.42
N ILE A 383 15.69 -22.75 -17.40
CA ILE A 383 16.31 -21.44 -17.14
C ILE A 383 15.27 -20.50 -16.54
N ASP A 384 14.07 -20.43 -17.14
CA ASP A 384 12.96 -19.64 -16.61
C ASP A 384 12.64 -20.01 -15.16
N GLN A 385 12.63 -21.31 -14.85
CA GLN A 385 12.39 -21.76 -13.47
C GLN A 385 13.50 -21.30 -12.52
N LYS A 386 14.76 -21.33 -12.93
CA LYS A 386 15.88 -20.83 -12.11
C LYS A 386 15.74 -19.33 -11.83
N VAL A 387 15.32 -18.54 -12.84
CA VAL A 387 15.06 -17.10 -12.68
C VAL A 387 13.92 -16.87 -11.70
N ILE A 388 12.81 -17.59 -11.85
CA ILE A 388 11.65 -17.52 -10.95
C ILE A 388 12.05 -17.86 -9.52
N ASP A 389 12.82 -18.95 -9.32
CA ASP A 389 13.25 -19.40 -7.99
C ASP A 389 14.20 -18.36 -7.35
N ALA A 390 15.13 -17.79 -8.12
CA ALA A 390 16.02 -16.74 -7.65
C ALA A 390 15.23 -15.46 -7.28
N PHE A 391 14.31 -15.04 -8.12
CA PHE A 391 13.47 -13.86 -7.87
C PHE A 391 12.55 -14.06 -6.67
N SER A 392 11.97 -15.26 -6.53
CA SER A 392 11.13 -15.58 -5.38
C SER A 392 11.89 -15.44 -4.06
N LYS A 393 13.15 -15.90 -4.01
CA LYS A 393 14.02 -15.72 -2.83
C LYS A 393 14.30 -14.25 -2.55
N MET A 394 14.68 -13.48 -3.57
CA MET A 394 14.96 -12.05 -3.44
C MET A 394 13.72 -11.25 -3.00
N ASN A 395 12.55 -11.59 -3.55
CA ASN A 395 11.30 -10.96 -3.17
C ASN A 395 10.88 -11.32 -1.74
N TYR A 396 11.22 -12.54 -1.27
CA TYR A 396 10.97 -12.94 0.10
C TYR A 396 11.80 -12.14 1.11
N GLU A 397 12.99 -11.65 0.72
CA GLU A 397 13.78 -10.71 1.52
C GLU A 397 13.03 -9.37 1.74
N LEU A 398 12.18 -8.98 0.82
CA LEU A 398 11.43 -7.72 0.81
C LEU A 398 10.00 -7.84 1.34
N ASP A 399 9.56 -9.03 1.70
CA ASP A 399 8.23 -9.23 2.29
C ASP A 399 8.22 -8.78 3.75
N ILE A 400 7.46 -7.74 4.05
CA ILE A 400 7.30 -7.21 5.41
C ILE A 400 6.65 -8.23 6.37
N ASN A 401 5.92 -9.22 5.85
CA ASN A 401 5.32 -10.30 6.64
C ASN A 401 6.31 -11.44 6.91
N ASN A 402 7.44 -11.48 6.22
CA ASN A 402 8.49 -12.44 6.48
C ASN A 402 9.26 -12.07 7.76
N PRO A 403 9.25 -12.90 8.81
CA PRO A 403 9.99 -12.61 10.05
C PRO A 403 11.49 -12.37 9.86
N MET A 404 12.06 -12.90 8.78
CA MET A 404 13.47 -12.75 8.40
C MET A 404 13.65 -11.75 7.25
N GLY A 405 12.61 -11.02 6.88
CA GLY A 405 12.64 -10.05 5.78
C GLY A 405 13.43 -8.78 6.14
N ARG A 406 14.22 -8.28 5.20
CA ARG A 406 15.03 -7.06 5.37
C ARG A 406 14.14 -5.83 5.65
N LEU A 407 13.05 -5.67 4.87
CA LEU A 407 12.10 -4.56 5.11
C LEU A 407 11.35 -4.73 6.42
N ARG A 408 11.11 -5.97 6.85
CA ARG A 408 10.51 -6.20 8.16
C ARG A 408 11.44 -5.74 9.28
N SER A 409 12.72 -6.12 9.23
CA SER A 409 13.69 -5.67 10.24
C SER A 409 13.81 -4.15 10.26
N LEU A 410 13.90 -3.52 9.08
CA LEU A 410 13.88 -2.06 8.99
C LEU A 410 12.67 -1.44 9.67
N SER A 411 11.47 -1.95 9.37
CA SER A 411 10.20 -1.38 9.86
C SER A 411 9.95 -1.58 11.35
N PHE A 412 10.37 -2.72 11.92
CA PHE A 412 9.99 -3.09 13.28
C PHE A 412 11.14 -2.99 14.29
N ASP A 413 12.38 -3.06 13.81
CA ASP A 413 13.54 -3.19 14.70
C ASP A 413 14.52 -2.01 14.63
N CYS A 414 14.46 -1.18 13.57
CA CYS A 414 15.49 -0.17 13.32
C CYS A 414 15.05 1.29 13.56
N ILE A 415 13.75 1.60 13.45
CA ILE A 415 13.24 2.99 13.50
C ILE A 415 12.53 3.25 14.83
N TYR A 416 13.02 4.25 15.57
CA TYR A 416 12.52 4.60 16.88
C TYR A 416 12.28 6.09 17.04
N GLY A 417 11.28 6.46 17.84
CA GLY A 417 11.02 7.85 18.15
C GLY A 417 10.15 8.02 19.39
N THR A 418 10.26 9.19 20.01
CA THR A 418 9.36 9.59 21.09
C THR A 418 8.83 10.99 20.85
N ASP A 419 7.68 11.27 21.42
CA ASP A 419 7.18 12.63 21.61
C ASP A 419 6.45 12.74 22.93
N ALA A 420 6.71 13.79 23.68
CA ALA A 420 6.06 14.06 24.96
C ALA A 420 4.57 14.42 24.81
N ASN A 421 4.15 14.84 23.62
CA ASN A 421 2.76 15.06 23.30
C ASN A 421 2.12 13.78 22.76
N PRO A 422 1.12 13.19 23.48
CA PRO A 422 0.51 11.92 23.08
C PRO A 422 -0.15 11.98 21.70
N ARG A 423 -0.64 13.15 21.29
CA ARG A 423 -1.21 13.34 19.96
C ARG A 423 -0.15 13.30 18.89
N MET A 424 1.03 13.92 19.12
CA MET A 424 2.12 13.89 18.16
C MET A 424 2.70 12.50 18.01
N ALA A 425 2.94 11.77 19.09
CA ALA A 425 3.38 10.38 19.05
C ALA A 425 2.40 9.50 18.23
N ARG A 426 1.08 9.65 18.45
CA ARG A 426 0.07 8.96 17.66
C ARG A 426 0.10 9.39 16.19
N THR A 427 0.24 10.68 15.94
CA THR A 427 0.32 11.23 14.59
C THR A 427 1.51 10.68 13.84
N ALA A 428 2.69 10.61 14.49
CA ALA A 428 3.87 9.99 13.93
C ALA A 428 3.63 8.52 13.55
N LYS A 429 3.04 7.73 14.46
CA LYS A 429 2.66 6.34 14.16
C LYS A 429 1.75 6.23 12.93
N MET A 430 0.70 7.04 12.88
CA MET A 430 -0.23 7.05 11.74
C MET A 430 0.47 7.41 10.45
N ASN A 431 1.35 8.39 10.51
CA ASN A 431 2.12 8.86 9.36
C ASN A 431 3.08 7.77 8.86
N MET A 432 3.79 7.09 9.77
CA MET A 432 4.64 5.94 9.45
C MET A 432 3.84 4.83 8.75
N ILE A 433 2.66 4.46 9.29
CA ILE A 433 1.77 3.47 8.68
C ILE A 433 1.34 3.88 7.26
N MET A 434 1.04 5.16 7.04
CA MET A 434 0.67 5.67 5.72
C MET A 434 1.81 5.58 4.71
N HIS A 435 3.06 5.62 5.18
CA HIS A 435 4.28 5.43 4.37
C HIS A 435 4.73 3.97 4.25
N GLY A 436 3.95 3.02 4.77
CA GLY A 436 4.21 1.58 4.65
C GLY A 436 5.17 1.01 5.69
N ASP A 437 5.48 1.79 6.73
CA ASP A 437 6.30 1.33 7.86
C ASP A 437 5.47 0.58 8.91
N GLY A 438 6.15 -0.31 9.65
CA GLY A 438 5.55 -1.08 10.73
C GLY A 438 5.36 -0.32 12.05
N HIS A 439 5.96 0.85 12.24
CA HIS A 439 5.75 1.85 13.33
C HIS A 439 5.84 1.36 14.77
N GLY A 440 6.39 0.19 15.01
CA GLY A 440 6.51 -0.38 16.36
C GLY A 440 7.37 0.42 17.33
N GLY A 441 8.33 1.21 16.83
CA GLY A 441 9.31 1.94 17.62
C GLY A 441 8.92 3.34 18.08
N VAL A 442 7.72 3.85 17.75
CA VAL A 442 7.30 5.21 18.15
C VAL A 442 6.50 5.16 19.46
N HIS A 443 6.89 5.98 20.44
CA HIS A 443 6.28 5.97 21.78
C HIS A 443 5.88 7.38 22.26
N HIS A 444 4.77 7.46 23.01
CA HIS A 444 4.45 8.65 23.79
C HIS A 444 5.30 8.62 25.06
N HIS A 445 6.35 9.41 25.08
CA HIS A 445 7.25 9.51 26.24
C HIS A 445 8.11 10.78 26.16
N ASP A 446 8.69 11.18 27.27
CA ASP A 446 9.73 12.23 27.30
C ASP A 446 11.02 11.66 26.68
N GLY A 447 11.53 12.31 25.63
CA GLY A 447 12.72 11.87 24.90
C GLY A 447 14.03 11.93 25.69
N LEU A 448 14.01 12.57 26.87
CA LEU A 448 15.15 12.58 27.81
C LEU A 448 15.18 11.35 28.72
N LEU A 449 14.13 10.53 28.71
CA LEU A 449 14.00 9.36 29.56
C LEU A 449 14.05 8.08 28.75
N ASN A 450 14.57 7.01 29.36
CA ASN A 450 14.57 5.70 28.72
C ASN A 450 13.15 5.11 28.66
N VAL A 451 12.80 4.55 27.51
CA VAL A 451 11.52 3.89 27.26
C VAL A 451 11.72 2.70 26.33
N ASN A 452 10.74 1.85 26.21
CA ASN A 452 10.71 0.64 25.38
C ASN A 452 11.56 0.71 24.11
N GLY A 453 12.74 0.10 24.15
CA GLY A 453 13.68 0.10 23.05
C GLY A 453 14.50 1.37 22.86
N ILE A 454 14.28 2.44 23.62
CA ILE A 454 15.01 3.70 23.54
C ILE A 454 15.78 3.93 24.84
N TRP A 455 17.11 3.86 24.78
CA TRP A 455 18.02 4.09 25.90
C TRP A 455 19.38 4.59 25.43
N GLU A 456 20.16 5.10 26.35
CA GLU A 456 21.48 5.63 26.12
C GLU A 456 22.42 4.59 25.44
N GLY A 457 23.14 5.02 24.41
CA GLY A 457 24.16 4.22 23.74
C GLY A 457 23.63 3.14 22.77
N ARG A 458 22.30 3.12 22.49
CA ARG A 458 21.73 2.13 21.57
C ARG A 458 21.82 2.52 20.09
N PHE A 459 21.69 3.80 19.78
CA PHE A 459 21.44 4.25 18.40
C PHE A 459 22.72 4.61 17.66
N ASP A 460 22.77 4.23 16.39
CA ASP A 460 23.82 4.58 15.46
C ASP A 460 23.60 5.98 14.89
N VAL A 461 22.33 6.34 14.66
CA VAL A 461 21.92 7.63 14.08
C VAL A 461 20.85 8.28 14.93
N ILE A 462 21.06 9.53 15.32
CA ILE A 462 20.06 10.37 15.98
C ILE A 462 19.81 11.60 15.13
N LEU A 463 18.54 11.78 14.75
CA LEU A 463 18.04 12.91 13.95
C LEU A 463 16.90 13.56 14.71
N THR A 464 17.04 14.82 15.10
CA THR A 464 16.00 15.48 15.87
C THR A 464 15.97 16.99 15.67
N ASN A 465 14.79 17.56 15.81
CA ASN A 465 14.56 19.00 15.92
C ASN A 465 13.83 19.28 17.24
N PRO A 466 14.57 19.44 18.36
CA PRO A 466 13.98 19.58 19.67
C PRO A 466 13.22 20.90 19.82
N PRO A 467 12.25 21.00 20.76
CA PRO A 467 11.46 22.20 20.95
C PRO A 467 12.33 23.38 21.41
N PHE A 468 12.12 24.55 20.76
CA PHE A 468 12.84 25.76 21.09
C PHE A 468 12.22 26.48 22.30
N GLY A 469 13.01 26.69 23.35
CA GLY A 469 12.58 27.46 24.52
C GLY A 469 11.57 26.76 25.44
N ALA A 470 11.37 25.46 25.27
CA ALA A 470 10.63 24.69 26.25
C ALA A 470 11.31 24.76 27.62
N ARG A 471 10.56 25.09 28.68
CA ARG A 471 11.08 25.03 30.04
C ARG A 471 11.18 23.56 30.43
N ILE A 472 12.40 23.06 30.56
CA ILE A 472 12.66 21.77 31.20
C ILE A 472 12.54 22.04 32.71
N ASP A 473 11.78 21.21 33.39
CA ASP A 473 11.68 21.28 34.86
C ASP A 473 13.09 21.07 35.43
N LYS A 474 13.54 22.04 36.24
CA LYS A 474 14.88 21.97 36.86
C LYS A 474 15.01 20.82 37.85
N GLU A 475 13.86 20.26 38.29
CA GLU A 475 13.81 19.12 39.17
C GLU A 475 13.75 17.78 38.38
N LEU A 476 13.65 17.82 37.07
CA LEU A 476 13.68 16.63 36.24
C LEU A 476 15.10 16.04 36.26
N LYS A 477 15.31 15.15 37.21
CA LYS A 477 16.54 14.36 37.30
C LYS A 477 16.30 13.06 36.56
N ILE A 478 17.14 12.76 35.59
CA ILE A 478 17.22 11.41 35.02
C ILE A 478 17.75 10.54 36.15
N THR A 479 16.83 9.84 36.82
CA THR A 479 17.17 8.95 37.93
C THR A 479 17.56 7.57 37.40
N GLU A 480 18.26 6.77 38.20
CA GLU A 480 18.54 5.37 37.82
C GLU A 480 17.26 4.57 37.61
N ALA A 481 16.16 4.94 38.26
CA ALA A 481 14.86 4.32 38.07
C ALA A 481 14.26 4.55 36.68
N ASP A 482 14.67 5.62 35.98
CA ASP A 482 14.23 5.96 34.62
C ASP A 482 15.11 5.29 33.53
N ARG A 483 16.13 4.54 33.93
CA ARG A 483 17.04 3.85 33.04
C ARG A 483 16.75 2.36 33.03
N PHE A 484 16.74 1.78 31.83
CA PHE A 484 16.76 0.33 31.65
C PHE A 484 18.18 -0.18 31.97
N THR A 485 18.45 -0.48 33.24
CA THR A 485 19.74 -1.02 33.70
C THR A 485 19.84 -2.54 33.51
N ASP A 486 18.73 -3.19 33.19
CA ASP A 486 18.60 -4.63 33.13
C ASP A 486 18.15 -5.07 31.72
N ILE A 487 19.04 -5.79 31.01
CA ILE A 487 18.78 -6.25 29.64
C ILE A 487 17.54 -7.16 29.57
N GLU A 488 17.17 -7.86 30.65
CA GLU A 488 15.97 -8.68 30.66
C GLU A 488 14.67 -7.85 30.68
N LYS A 489 14.67 -6.67 31.29
CA LYS A 489 13.55 -5.73 31.23
C LYS A 489 13.41 -5.06 29.88
N ILE A 490 14.48 -5.02 29.09
CA ILE A 490 14.50 -4.44 27.76
C ILE A 490 13.88 -5.41 26.72
N LYS A 491 13.89 -6.71 27.01
CA LYS A 491 13.35 -7.75 26.12
C LYS A 491 11.87 -8.06 26.36
N ALA A 492 11.30 -7.54 27.43
CA ALA A 492 9.88 -7.69 27.78
C ALA A 492 9.05 -6.54 27.24
#